data_e6a2433456e40dace119df6a3759dce4
#
_entry.id   e6a2433456e40dace119df6a3759dce4
#
_cell.length_a   1.000
_cell.length_b   1.000
_cell.length_c   1.000
_cell.angle_alpha   90.00
_cell.angle_beta   90.00
_cell.angle_gamma   90.00
#
_symmetry.space_group_name_H-M   'P 1'
#
loop_
_entity.id
_entity.type
_entity.pdbx_description
1 polymer ?
#
loop_
_entity_poly.entity_id
_entity_poly.type
_entity_poly.pdbx_seq_one_letter_code
_entity_poly.pdbx_strand_id
1 'polypeptide(L)'
;EILTYQLVVTVPPTSTDTYTVIDTLDSGLAFVDCADITAGADLSSSRIDLHAAGNCSAGDVPGSNPLVTGSGTRVAYDFGTVVNAGASAESITIRYRAVVLDTTANAGGIELLNTAVMQWTAGSATRQSAPVRIIESDLGLEKTVDNTVATLGMILTYRIRIFHTPASDFAAYDAVVNDILPDGLTYVPGSLAFAGGSGVAPTLLDDTGVDPASGNVVLRAEWAEIPVGQESTIEFQAAFALLPAYTVVSNTATAEWTSLPGDVPAPPATFLSAFNQPYSHERRYDPLFPADVYRVSAVRNVSAAAPPDTGFAPGVTTRLPVQPAEKRYAWLGDLRLQIPRLDRILPVVGVPMTADGWDLTWLADQAGYLEGTAFPGTAGNSVLTAHVYLPNGLPGPFVNLGSLRYGDRIILWMDGQRYYYEVRTNTSVLPSDNSPFRHEDRSWLTLITCLGYDPYHATYRYRQVARAVLLEIR
;
A
#
# COMPACT_ATOMS: atom_id res chain seq x y z
N GLU A 1 -1.12 11.51 23.46
CA GLU A 1 -0.10 11.49 24.52
C GLU A 1 -0.49 12.43 25.65
N ILE A 2 -0.15 12.07 26.92
CA ILE A 2 -0.43 12.88 28.10
C ILE A 2 0.86 13.44 28.66
N LEU A 3 0.85 14.76 28.90
CA LEU A 3 1.94 15.51 29.49
C LEU A 3 1.60 15.89 30.92
N THR A 4 2.61 15.95 31.80
CA THR A 4 2.47 16.49 33.16
C THR A 4 3.20 17.82 33.26
N TYR A 5 2.45 18.88 33.54
CA TYR A 5 3.01 20.19 33.82
C TYR A 5 3.14 20.40 35.31
N GLN A 6 4.20 21.15 35.69
CA GLN A 6 4.43 21.57 37.05
C GLN A 6 4.61 23.10 37.12
N LEU A 7 3.80 23.75 37.91
CA LEU A 7 3.93 25.18 38.23
C LEU A 7 4.41 25.31 39.66
N VAL A 8 5.39 26.18 39.90
CA VAL A 8 5.93 26.46 41.22
C VAL A 8 5.78 27.95 41.51
N VAL A 9 5.01 28.26 42.55
CA VAL A 9 4.80 29.62 43.06
C VAL A 9 5.59 29.78 44.34
N THR A 10 6.55 30.68 44.34
CA THR A 10 7.34 31.00 45.55
C THR A 10 6.69 32.12 46.30
N VAL A 11 6.36 31.92 47.56
CA VAL A 11 5.72 32.87 48.48
C VAL A 11 6.78 33.39 49.45
N PRO A 12 7.05 34.74 49.49
CA PRO A 12 8.05 35.29 50.36
C PRO A 12 7.74 35.04 51.85
N PRO A 13 8.76 35.06 52.75
CA PRO A 13 8.55 34.87 54.17
C PRO A 13 7.72 36.01 54.79
N THR A 14 6.95 35.70 55.81
CA THR A 14 6.10 36.67 56.56
C THR A 14 5.21 37.53 55.67
N SER A 15 4.71 36.98 54.57
CA SER A 15 3.91 37.67 53.57
C SER A 15 2.44 37.26 53.62
N THR A 16 1.57 38.22 53.26
CA THR A 16 0.13 38.00 53.04
C THR A 16 -0.27 38.74 51.79
N ASP A 17 -0.77 38.01 50.80
CA ASP A 17 -1.25 38.62 49.53
C ASP A 17 -2.27 37.69 48.86
N THR A 18 -2.97 38.18 47.85
CA THR A 18 -3.90 37.35 47.03
C THR A 18 -3.18 36.84 45.82
N TYR A 19 -3.31 35.50 45.55
CA TYR A 19 -2.66 34.87 44.44
C TYR A 19 -3.67 34.16 43.53
N THR A 20 -3.53 34.41 42.21
CA THR A 20 -4.23 33.69 41.18
C THR A 20 -3.18 33.24 40.15
N VAL A 21 -3.21 31.97 39.76
CA VAL A 21 -2.37 31.44 38.70
C VAL A 21 -3.23 31.04 37.53
N ILE A 22 -2.97 31.63 36.38
CA ILE A 22 -3.66 31.35 35.13
C ILE A 22 -2.68 30.71 34.18
N ASP A 23 -2.92 29.48 33.82
CA ASP A 23 -2.15 28.79 32.83
C ASP A 23 -2.91 28.74 31.51
N THR A 24 -2.24 29.14 30.42
CA THR A 24 -2.77 29.15 29.07
C THR A 24 -1.97 28.14 28.25
N LEU A 25 -2.61 27.01 28.02
CA LEU A 25 -2.09 25.94 27.18
C LEU A 25 -2.11 26.37 25.70
N ASP A 26 -1.15 25.88 24.93
CA ASP A 26 -1.20 25.98 23.49
C ASP A 26 -2.50 25.38 22.94
N SER A 27 -2.95 25.85 21.79
CA SER A 27 -4.17 25.38 21.12
C SER A 27 -4.13 23.89 20.74
N GLY A 28 -2.94 23.32 20.65
CA GLY A 28 -2.69 21.89 20.45
C GLY A 28 -2.79 21.03 21.72
N LEU A 29 -3.07 21.63 22.88
CA LEU A 29 -3.17 20.95 24.17
C LEU A 29 -4.54 21.17 24.80
N ALA A 30 -4.97 20.22 25.61
CA ALA A 30 -6.14 20.39 26.48
C ALA A 30 -5.88 19.83 27.87
N PHE A 31 -6.40 20.52 28.89
CA PHE A 31 -6.33 20.09 30.28
C PHE A 31 -7.13 18.78 30.48
N VAL A 32 -6.53 17.81 31.15
CA VAL A 32 -7.15 16.53 31.49
C VAL A 32 -7.63 16.54 32.93
N ASP A 33 -6.73 16.69 33.88
CA ASP A 33 -7.02 16.74 35.28
C ASP A 33 -5.89 17.42 36.10
N CYS A 34 -6.20 17.69 37.34
CA CYS A 34 -5.24 18.18 38.32
C CYS A 34 -4.75 16.98 39.14
N ALA A 35 -3.45 16.74 39.10
CA ALA A 35 -2.85 15.60 39.79
C ALA A 35 -2.71 15.88 41.30
N ASP A 36 -2.10 17.00 41.66
CA ASP A 36 -1.93 17.42 43.06
C ASP A 36 -1.58 18.92 43.19
N ILE A 37 -1.91 19.47 44.36
CA ILE A 37 -1.37 20.76 44.86
C ILE A 37 -0.69 20.50 46.21
N THR A 38 0.60 20.79 46.29
CA THR A 38 1.37 20.68 47.52
C THR A 38 1.96 22.02 47.93
N ALA A 39 2.14 22.23 49.21
CA ALA A 39 2.66 23.50 49.72
C ALA A 39 3.61 23.30 50.91
N GLY A 40 4.45 24.29 51.18
CA GLY A 40 5.27 24.37 52.38
C GLY A 40 4.41 24.44 53.64
N ALA A 41 4.96 24.00 54.78
CA ALA A 41 4.22 23.77 56.02
C ALA A 41 3.59 25.04 56.62
N ASP A 42 4.22 26.20 56.38
CA ASP A 42 3.80 27.48 56.92
C ASP A 42 2.87 28.26 55.98
N LEU A 43 2.49 27.65 54.83
CA LEU A 43 1.56 28.26 53.87
C LEU A 43 0.12 27.90 54.17
N SER A 44 -0.76 28.91 54.09
CA SER A 44 -2.20 28.70 54.11
C SER A 44 -2.88 29.53 53.02
N SER A 45 -4.04 29.10 52.57
CA SER A 45 -4.84 29.79 51.54
C SER A 45 -6.31 29.88 51.98
N SER A 46 -6.97 31.00 51.66
CA SER A 46 -8.38 31.20 52.00
C SER A 46 -9.37 30.43 51.10
N ARG A 47 -8.91 29.85 49.99
CA ARG A 47 -9.79 29.20 48.99
C ARG A 47 -9.46 27.71 48.79
N ILE A 48 -8.25 27.30 49.04
CA ILE A 48 -7.79 25.91 48.87
C ILE A 48 -7.15 25.47 50.21
N ASP A 49 -7.55 24.33 50.74
CA ASP A 49 -6.80 23.69 51.79
C ASP A 49 -5.54 23.07 51.19
N LEU A 50 -4.40 23.79 51.32
CA LEU A 50 -3.14 23.41 50.69
C LEU A 50 -2.55 22.11 51.22
N HIS A 51 -3.03 21.62 52.35
CA HIS A 51 -2.52 20.40 53.01
C HIS A 51 -3.52 19.22 52.96
N ALA A 52 -4.72 19.44 52.41
CA ALA A 52 -5.67 18.38 52.24
C ALA A 52 -5.33 17.47 51.07
N ALA A 53 -5.57 16.18 51.19
CA ALA A 53 -5.51 15.25 50.09
C ALA A 53 -6.69 15.55 49.10
N GLY A 54 -6.40 15.53 47.80
CA GLY A 54 -7.40 15.80 46.78
C GLY A 54 -7.94 17.25 46.77
N ASN A 55 -7.08 18.19 47.14
CA ASN A 55 -7.37 19.61 47.23
C ASN A 55 -7.57 20.34 45.88
N CYS A 56 -7.58 19.60 44.78
CA CYS A 56 -7.78 20.11 43.44
C CYS A 56 -9.16 19.69 42.91
N SER A 57 -10.11 20.64 42.80
CA SER A 57 -11.47 20.45 42.38
C SER A 57 -11.70 21.15 41.01
N ALA A 58 -11.10 20.60 39.96
CA ALA A 58 -11.20 21.13 38.62
C ALA A 58 -12.65 21.07 38.08
N GLY A 59 -13.06 22.11 37.40
CA GLY A 59 -14.39 22.19 36.77
C GLY A 59 -14.48 23.31 35.73
N ASP A 60 -15.54 23.29 34.93
CA ASP A 60 -15.85 24.29 33.89
C ASP A 60 -16.96 25.27 34.30
N VAL A 61 -17.42 25.17 35.54
CA VAL A 61 -18.44 26.03 36.10
C VAL A 61 -17.87 27.06 37.11
N PRO A 62 -18.46 28.26 37.23
CA PRO A 62 -18.02 29.22 38.24
C PRO A 62 -17.99 28.64 39.63
N GLY A 63 -16.86 28.82 40.33
CA GLY A 63 -16.60 28.27 41.64
C GLY A 63 -15.71 27.02 41.68
N SER A 64 -15.46 26.39 40.52
CA SER A 64 -14.45 25.35 40.39
C SER A 64 -13.03 25.91 40.61
N ASN A 65 -12.16 25.07 41.17
CA ASN A 65 -10.77 25.45 41.38
C ASN A 65 -9.82 24.24 41.14
N PRO A 66 -9.10 24.22 40.01
CA PRO A 66 -9.07 25.25 38.97
C PRO A 66 -10.36 25.38 38.19
N LEU A 67 -10.64 26.59 37.73
CA LEU A 67 -11.64 26.86 36.69
C LEU A 67 -11.00 26.62 35.30
N VAL A 68 -11.58 25.69 34.56
CA VAL A 68 -11.14 25.33 33.20
C VAL A 68 -12.08 25.94 32.18
N THR A 69 -11.54 26.74 31.25
CA THR A 69 -12.30 27.40 30.20
C THR A 69 -11.55 27.31 28.86
N GLY A 70 -12.11 27.92 27.79
CA GLY A 70 -11.47 27.92 26.46
C GLY A 70 -11.28 26.52 25.90
N SER A 71 -12.27 25.64 26.11
CA SER A 71 -12.18 24.24 25.66
C SER A 71 -10.96 23.49 26.21
N GLY A 72 -10.63 23.72 27.48
CA GLY A 72 -9.51 23.05 28.14
C GLY A 72 -8.15 23.74 27.97
N THR A 73 -8.08 24.88 27.26
CA THR A 73 -6.80 25.59 27.04
C THR A 73 -6.48 26.63 28.12
N ARG A 74 -7.44 27.00 28.98
CA ARG A 74 -7.20 27.98 30.03
C ARG A 74 -7.59 27.41 31.39
N VAL A 75 -6.61 27.34 32.29
CA VAL A 75 -6.72 26.74 33.64
C VAL A 75 -6.38 27.81 34.68
N ALA A 76 -7.36 28.18 35.51
CA ALA A 76 -7.21 29.24 36.50
C ALA A 76 -7.33 28.68 37.91
N TYR A 77 -6.26 28.81 38.69
CA TYR A 77 -6.17 28.47 40.11
C TYR A 77 -6.32 29.72 40.93
N ASP A 78 -7.35 29.81 41.75
CA ASP A 78 -7.60 30.95 42.65
C ASP A 78 -7.29 30.52 44.11
N PHE A 79 -6.19 30.99 44.62
CA PHE A 79 -5.77 30.73 46.02
C PHE A 79 -6.42 31.70 47.01
N GLY A 80 -7.02 32.78 46.53
CA GLY A 80 -7.46 33.84 47.42
C GLY A 80 -6.31 34.46 48.21
N THR A 81 -6.54 34.77 49.48
CA THR A 81 -5.46 35.24 50.34
C THR A 81 -4.56 34.10 50.78
N VAL A 82 -3.28 34.15 50.43
CA VAL A 82 -2.24 33.24 50.87
C VAL A 82 -1.39 33.90 51.95
N VAL A 83 -1.15 33.21 53.03
CA VAL A 83 -0.29 33.64 54.14
C VAL A 83 0.90 32.68 54.23
N ASN A 84 2.11 33.25 54.27
CA ASN A 84 3.33 32.54 54.70
C ASN A 84 3.67 33.03 56.10
N ALA A 85 3.39 32.18 57.09
CA ALA A 85 3.69 32.47 58.50
C ALA A 85 5.14 32.16 58.87
N GLY A 86 5.89 31.50 57.99
CA GLY A 86 7.28 31.09 58.22
C GLY A 86 8.30 32.21 58.02
N ALA A 87 9.50 31.97 58.54
CA ALA A 87 10.66 32.88 58.43
C ALA A 87 11.43 32.71 57.11
N SER A 88 11.10 31.73 56.29
CA SER A 88 11.71 31.45 54.99
C SER A 88 10.67 31.52 53.85
N ALA A 89 11.15 31.73 52.62
CA ALA A 89 10.29 31.58 51.43
C ALA A 89 9.87 30.13 51.27
N GLU A 90 8.60 29.91 51.00
CA GLU A 90 8.03 28.58 50.72
C GLU A 90 7.34 28.55 49.35
N SER A 91 7.04 27.34 48.87
CA SER A 91 6.47 27.18 47.53
C SER A 91 5.14 26.43 47.55
N ILE A 92 4.22 26.86 46.68
CA ILE A 92 3.05 26.08 46.26
C ILE A 92 3.45 25.42 44.96
N THR A 93 3.33 24.10 44.88
CA THR A 93 3.60 23.33 43.68
C THR A 93 2.28 22.73 43.17
N ILE A 94 1.93 23.05 41.95
CA ILE A 94 0.72 22.54 41.24
C ILE A 94 1.19 21.58 40.17
N ARG A 95 0.63 20.37 40.12
CA ARG A 95 0.82 19.42 39.03
C ARG A 95 -0.52 19.09 38.38
N TYR A 96 -0.54 19.16 37.09
CA TYR A 96 -1.73 18.80 36.30
C TYR A 96 -1.33 18.09 35.04
N ARG A 97 -2.28 17.38 34.43
CA ARG A 97 -2.09 16.66 33.16
C ARG A 97 -2.80 17.38 32.02
N ALA A 98 -2.15 17.39 30.85
CA ALA A 98 -2.71 17.87 29.59
C ALA A 98 -2.52 16.81 28.51
N VAL A 99 -3.46 16.70 27.59
CA VAL A 99 -3.39 15.81 26.43
C VAL A 99 -2.94 16.60 25.20
N VAL A 100 -2.07 16.01 24.40
CA VAL A 100 -1.76 16.48 23.05
C VAL A 100 -2.92 16.09 22.16
N LEU A 101 -3.56 17.10 21.53
CA LEU A 101 -4.74 16.89 20.72
C LEU A 101 -4.38 16.30 19.35
N ASP A 102 -5.21 15.40 18.87
CA ASP A 102 -5.14 14.91 17.49
C ASP A 102 -5.83 15.90 16.56
N THR A 103 -5.06 16.85 16.06
CA THR A 103 -5.50 17.89 15.14
C THR A 103 -4.49 18.12 14.03
N THR A 104 -4.93 18.56 12.88
CA THR A 104 -4.04 18.88 11.75
C THR A 104 -3.00 19.97 12.06
N ALA A 105 -3.25 20.80 13.09
CA ALA A 105 -2.30 21.82 13.55
C ALA A 105 -1.13 21.22 14.35
N ASN A 106 -1.29 20.02 14.88
CA ASN A 106 -0.29 19.30 15.67
C ASN A 106 0.53 18.31 14.84
N ALA A 107 0.91 18.68 13.63
CA ALA A 107 1.77 17.85 12.79
C ALA A 107 3.18 17.70 13.37
N GLY A 108 3.89 16.65 12.95
CA GLY A 108 5.28 16.38 13.34
C GLY A 108 6.20 17.59 13.17
N GLY A 109 7.05 17.85 14.15
CA GLY A 109 7.97 18.98 14.18
C GLY A 109 7.41 20.28 14.78
N ILE A 110 6.10 20.38 15.02
CA ILE A 110 5.48 21.54 15.70
C ILE A 110 5.91 21.58 17.16
N GLU A 111 6.17 22.79 17.66
CA GLU A 111 6.50 23.05 19.07
C GLU A 111 5.33 23.73 19.76
N LEU A 112 4.85 23.12 20.84
CA LEU A 112 3.78 23.63 21.69
C LEU A 112 4.36 24.32 22.92
N LEU A 113 3.93 25.55 23.17
CA LEU A 113 4.39 26.38 24.29
C LEU A 113 3.25 26.62 25.26
N ASN A 114 3.50 26.41 26.55
CA ASN A 114 2.57 26.72 27.61
C ASN A 114 3.00 27.99 28.35
N THR A 115 2.04 28.89 28.68
CA THR A 115 2.31 30.17 29.34
C THR A 115 1.48 30.32 30.61
N ALA A 116 2.16 30.41 31.74
CA ALA A 116 1.56 30.65 33.05
C ALA A 116 1.73 32.12 33.47
N VAL A 117 0.66 32.72 33.98
CA VAL A 117 0.65 34.05 34.56
C VAL A 117 0.21 33.93 36.01
N MET A 118 1.10 34.33 36.94
CA MET A 118 0.74 34.53 38.33
C MET A 118 0.37 36.01 38.52
N GLN A 119 -0.72 36.25 39.26
CA GLN A 119 -1.20 37.56 39.61
C GLN A 119 -1.27 37.69 41.12
N TRP A 120 -0.88 38.86 41.66
CA TRP A 120 -1.04 39.23 43.07
C TRP A 120 -1.46 40.71 43.15
N THR A 121 -1.79 41.19 44.34
CA THR A 121 -2.36 42.56 44.53
C THR A 121 -1.55 43.66 43.84
N ALA A 122 -0.21 43.57 43.92
CA ALA A 122 0.69 44.62 43.44
C ALA A 122 1.25 44.38 42.01
N GLY A 123 0.98 43.23 41.38
CA GLY A 123 1.58 42.95 40.08
C GLY A 123 1.29 41.58 39.50
N SER A 124 2.08 41.20 38.49
CA SER A 124 2.03 39.87 37.86
C SER A 124 3.40 39.42 37.39
N ALA A 125 3.54 38.12 37.22
CA ALA A 125 4.72 37.50 36.63
C ALA A 125 4.28 36.44 35.59
N THR A 126 4.96 36.43 34.45
CA THR A 126 4.69 35.49 33.37
C THR A 126 5.89 34.55 33.19
N ARG A 127 5.62 33.28 32.98
CA ARG A 127 6.62 32.25 32.65
C ARG A 127 6.08 31.38 31.52
N GLN A 128 7.00 30.89 30.69
CA GLN A 128 6.71 29.89 29.65
C GLN A 128 7.40 28.56 29.99
N SER A 129 6.79 27.47 29.63
CA SER A 129 7.40 26.14 29.70
C SER A 129 8.55 26.01 28.68
N ALA A 130 9.35 24.96 28.80
CA ALA A 130 10.09 24.45 27.68
C ALA A 130 9.09 24.04 26.56
N PRO A 131 9.46 24.19 25.28
CA PRO A 131 8.60 23.72 24.19
C PRO A 131 8.46 22.20 24.23
N VAL A 132 7.26 21.73 23.91
CA VAL A 132 6.97 20.31 23.66
C VAL A 132 6.93 20.13 22.15
N ARG A 133 7.92 19.39 21.63
CA ARG A 133 7.98 19.08 20.20
C ARG A 133 7.11 17.87 19.90
N ILE A 134 6.23 18.00 18.91
CA ILE A 134 5.47 16.89 18.36
C ILE A 134 6.40 16.02 17.51
N ILE A 135 6.39 14.72 17.79
CA ILE A 135 7.07 13.71 17.00
C ILE A 135 6.02 12.74 16.44
N GLU A 136 6.17 12.34 15.19
CA GLU A 136 5.21 11.46 14.51
C GLU A 136 5.89 10.38 13.70
N SER A 137 5.20 9.26 13.57
CA SER A 137 5.50 8.26 12.57
C SER A 137 4.75 8.59 11.28
N ASP A 138 5.46 8.57 10.17
CA ASP A 138 4.89 8.72 8.84
C ASP A 138 5.39 7.55 7.98
N LEU A 139 4.46 6.66 7.59
CA LEU A 139 4.79 5.47 6.82
C LEU A 139 4.41 5.64 5.35
N GLY A 140 5.32 5.19 4.50
CA GLY A 140 5.07 4.98 3.08
C GLY A 140 4.73 3.53 2.78
N LEU A 141 3.96 3.32 1.72
CA LEU A 141 3.62 2.00 1.19
C LEU A 141 3.96 1.95 -0.29
N GLU A 142 4.70 0.94 -0.70
CA GLU A 142 5.01 0.66 -2.09
C GLU A 142 4.51 -0.73 -2.46
N LYS A 143 3.85 -0.84 -3.62
CA LYS A 143 3.39 -2.12 -4.16
C LYS A 143 3.95 -2.33 -5.53
N THR A 144 4.58 -3.48 -5.76
CA THR A 144 5.17 -3.88 -7.03
C THR A 144 4.63 -5.23 -7.48
N VAL A 145 4.78 -5.54 -8.76
CA VAL A 145 4.47 -6.83 -9.36
C VAL A 145 5.56 -7.16 -10.39
N ASP A 146 5.88 -8.42 -10.54
CA ASP A 146 6.91 -8.89 -11.48
C ASP A 146 6.51 -8.65 -12.95
N ASN A 147 5.21 -8.71 -13.29
CA ASN A 147 4.71 -8.47 -14.63
C ASN A 147 3.47 -7.57 -14.60
N THR A 148 3.45 -6.54 -15.46
CA THR A 148 2.32 -5.61 -15.60
C THR A 148 1.36 -5.97 -16.72
N VAL A 149 1.69 -7.01 -17.51
CA VAL A 149 0.83 -7.62 -18.51
C VAL A 149 0.79 -9.13 -18.27
N ALA A 150 -0.39 -9.71 -18.23
CA ALA A 150 -0.56 -11.11 -17.86
C ALA A 150 -1.54 -11.87 -18.79
N THR A 151 -1.30 -13.17 -18.92
CA THR A 151 -2.20 -14.13 -19.58
C THR A 151 -2.96 -14.95 -18.55
N LEU A 152 -4.02 -15.64 -18.98
CA LEU A 152 -4.77 -16.57 -18.12
C LEU A 152 -3.85 -17.59 -17.44
N GLY A 153 -3.98 -17.68 -16.12
CA GLY A 153 -3.26 -18.64 -15.29
C GLY A 153 -1.80 -18.27 -15.01
N MET A 154 -1.32 -17.15 -15.57
CA MET A 154 0.01 -16.63 -15.23
C MET A 154 0.08 -16.30 -13.74
N ILE A 155 1.08 -16.83 -13.07
CA ILE A 155 1.34 -16.51 -11.67
C ILE A 155 2.12 -15.22 -11.60
N LEU A 156 1.55 -14.26 -10.87
CA LEU A 156 2.13 -12.96 -10.61
C LEU A 156 2.64 -12.91 -9.17
N THR A 157 3.85 -12.39 -8.98
CA THR A 157 4.42 -12.17 -7.65
C THR A 157 4.31 -10.70 -7.28
N TYR A 158 3.50 -10.41 -6.28
CA TYR A 158 3.35 -9.08 -5.71
C TYR A 158 4.28 -8.92 -4.51
N ARG A 159 4.84 -7.72 -4.36
CA ARG A 159 5.59 -7.31 -3.17
C ARG A 159 5.00 -6.02 -2.64
N ILE A 160 4.85 -5.97 -1.31
CA ILE A 160 4.39 -4.79 -0.59
C ILE A 160 5.47 -4.43 0.41
N ARG A 161 6.01 -3.23 0.28
CA ARG A 161 7.03 -2.65 1.14
C ARG A 161 6.40 -1.53 1.97
N ILE A 162 6.50 -1.64 3.30
CA ILE A 162 6.14 -0.60 4.25
C ILE A 162 7.44 -0.02 4.84
N PHE A 163 7.54 1.30 4.91
CA PHE A 163 8.78 1.98 5.30
C PHE A 163 8.50 3.36 5.88
N HIS A 164 9.42 3.89 6.70
CA HIS A 164 9.34 5.26 7.18
C HIS A 164 9.69 6.25 6.06
N THR A 165 8.85 7.28 5.88
CA THR A 165 9.20 8.41 5.01
C THR A 165 10.24 9.33 5.68
N PRO A 166 10.87 10.24 4.94
CA PRO A 166 11.78 11.21 5.54
C PRO A 166 11.14 12.17 6.57
N ALA A 167 9.81 12.26 6.61
CA ALA A 167 9.07 13.07 7.56
C ALA A 167 8.88 12.35 8.91
N SER A 168 9.09 11.05 8.96
CA SER A 168 8.92 10.24 10.15
C SER A 168 10.08 10.43 11.12
N ASP A 169 9.79 10.81 12.34
CA ASP A 169 10.79 10.97 13.41
C ASP A 169 10.49 10.13 14.67
N PHE A 170 9.49 9.24 14.59
CA PHE A 170 9.13 8.30 15.64
C PHE A 170 8.78 6.91 15.10
N ALA A 171 8.80 5.89 15.96
CA ALA A 171 8.38 4.53 15.62
C ALA A 171 6.88 4.48 15.31
N ALA A 172 6.48 3.62 14.39
CA ALA A 172 5.08 3.28 14.16
C ALA A 172 4.71 2.02 14.92
N TYR A 173 3.56 2.04 15.58
CA TYR A 173 3.07 0.91 16.37
C TYR A 173 1.82 0.31 15.74
N ASP A 174 1.56 -0.95 16.08
CA ASP A 174 0.37 -1.71 15.69
C ASP A 174 0.04 -1.56 14.19
N ALA A 175 1.12 -1.55 13.38
CA ALA A 175 0.99 -1.38 11.95
C ALA A 175 0.32 -2.61 11.32
N VAL A 176 -0.67 -2.37 10.46
CA VAL A 176 -1.43 -3.40 9.76
C VAL A 176 -1.46 -3.08 8.27
N VAL A 177 -1.03 -4.04 7.44
CA VAL A 177 -1.23 -3.98 5.99
C VAL A 177 -2.34 -4.94 5.61
N ASN A 178 -3.33 -4.45 4.88
CA ASN A 178 -4.39 -5.25 4.27
C ASN A 178 -4.33 -5.12 2.75
N ASP A 179 -4.41 -6.26 2.05
CA ASP A 179 -4.52 -6.35 0.60
C ASP A 179 -5.75 -7.18 0.24
N ILE A 180 -6.80 -6.52 -0.28
CA ILE A 180 -8.01 -7.19 -0.75
C ILE A 180 -7.81 -7.50 -2.22
N LEU A 181 -7.67 -8.78 -2.57
CA LEU A 181 -7.46 -9.20 -3.95
C LEU A 181 -8.69 -8.86 -4.79
N PRO A 182 -8.55 -8.09 -5.89
CA PRO A 182 -9.68 -7.76 -6.75
C PRO A 182 -10.12 -8.96 -7.60
N ASP A 183 -11.33 -8.87 -8.14
CA ASP A 183 -11.78 -9.77 -9.21
C ASP A 183 -10.76 -9.78 -10.35
N GLY A 184 -10.47 -10.96 -10.88
CA GLY A 184 -9.42 -11.15 -11.89
C GLY A 184 -8.08 -11.63 -11.34
N LEU A 185 -7.91 -11.71 -10.03
CA LEU A 185 -6.79 -12.36 -9.36
C LEU A 185 -7.31 -13.48 -8.46
N THR A 186 -6.66 -14.64 -8.51
CA THR A 186 -6.92 -15.75 -7.60
C THR A 186 -5.68 -16.00 -6.76
N TYR A 187 -5.81 -15.88 -5.44
CA TYR A 187 -4.71 -16.12 -4.51
C TYR A 187 -4.13 -17.53 -4.66
N VAL A 188 -2.82 -17.64 -4.59
CA VAL A 188 -2.12 -18.92 -4.48
C VAL A 188 -1.95 -19.24 -2.98
N PRO A 189 -2.72 -20.19 -2.41
CA PRO A 189 -2.72 -20.45 -0.97
C PRO A 189 -1.34 -20.76 -0.41
N GLY A 190 -1.01 -20.14 0.74
CA GLY A 190 0.27 -20.34 1.42
C GLY A 190 1.45 -19.60 0.78
N SER A 191 1.21 -18.72 -0.18
CA SER A 191 2.28 -17.92 -0.82
C SER A 191 2.60 -16.62 -0.09
N LEU A 192 1.75 -16.19 0.87
CA LEU A 192 2.03 -15.00 1.67
C LEU A 192 3.21 -15.25 2.59
N ALA A 193 4.26 -14.47 2.43
CA ALA A 193 5.51 -14.64 3.17
C ALA A 193 6.21 -13.31 3.45
N PHE A 194 7.03 -13.28 4.49
CA PHE A 194 8.01 -12.23 4.70
C PHE A 194 9.14 -12.39 3.68
N ALA A 195 9.42 -11.36 2.90
CA ALA A 195 10.41 -11.42 1.83
C ALA A 195 11.87 -11.45 2.32
N GLY A 196 12.08 -11.33 3.65
CA GLY A 196 13.39 -11.42 4.27
C GLY A 196 14.23 -10.13 4.16
N GLY A 197 15.54 -10.24 4.40
CA GLY A 197 16.48 -9.13 4.39
C GLY A 197 16.72 -8.50 5.77
N SER A 198 17.16 -7.24 5.80
CA SER A 198 17.41 -6.47 7.02
C SER A 198 16.14 -5.85 7.63
N GLY A 199 14.98 -6.12 7.04
CA GLY A 199 13.72 -5.53 7.47
C GLY A 199 13.13 -6.17 8.72
N VAL A 200 12.15 -5.47 9.31
CA VAL A 200 11.41 -5.96 10.48
C VAL A 200 10.42 -7.04 10.04
N ALA A 201 10.51 -8.23 10.62
CA ALA A 201 9.57 -9.30 10.34
C ALA A 201 8.17 -8.98 10.91
N PRO A 202 7.08 -9.29 10.20
CA PRO A 202 5.73 -9.17 10.73
C PRO A 202 5.53 -10.13 11.92
N THR A 203 4.70 -9.72 12.87
CA THR A 203 4.27 -10.54 14.00
C THR A 203 3.16 -11.51 13.62
N LEU A 204 2.39 -11.17 12.59
CA LEU A 204 1.33 -11.99 12.00
C LEU A 204 1.36 -11.90 10.48
N LEU A 205 1.17 -13.05 9.83
CA LEU A 205 0.79 -13.16 8.42
C LEU A 205 -0.48 -14.02 8.34
N ASP A 206 -1.56 -13.47 7.79
CA ASP A 206 -2.85 -14.15 7.65
C ASP A 206 -3.36 -14.05 6.21
N ASP A 207 -3.59 -15.20 5.59
CA ASP A 207 -4.15 -15.35 4.24
C ASP A 207 -5.53 -16.01 4.23
N THR A 208 -6.17 -16.12 5.39
CA THR A 208 -7.48 -16.77 5.58
C THR A 208 -8.64 -15.80 5.62
N GLY A 209 -8.35 -14.48 5.67
CA GLY A 209 -9.35 -13.43 5.72
C GLY A 209 -10.19 -13.34 4.45
N VAL A 210 -11.46 -12.96 4.61
CA VAL A 210 -12.39 -12.70 3.51
C VAL A 210 -13.06 -11.35 3.74
N ASP A 211 -13.01 -10.49 2.73
CA ASP A 211 -13.72 -9.21 2.77
C ASP A 211 -15.25 -9.43 2.74
N PRO A 212 -15.99 -8.98 3.75
CA PRO A 212 -17.43 -9.23 3.83
C PRO A 212 -18.25 -8.53 2.74
N ALA A 213 -17.69 -7.49 2.11
CA ALA A 213 -18.39 -6.72 1.07
C ALA A 213 -18.25 -7.35 -0.32
N SER A 214 -17.07 -7.84 -0.66
CA SER A 214 -16.78 -8.44 -1.98
C SER A 214 -16.74 -9.96 -1.95
N GLY A 215 -16.48 -10.58 -0.81
CA GLY A 215 -16.19 -12.01 -0.71
C GLY A 215 -14.78 -12.41 -1.14
N ASN A 216 -13.93 -11.43 -1.42
CA ASN A 216 -12.56 -11.65 -1.90
C ASN A 216 -11.59 -11.94 -0.76
N VAL A 217 -10.48 -12.63 -1.08
CA VAL A 217 -9.42 -12.93 -0.12
C VAL A 217 -8.78 -11.64 0.38
N VAL A 218 -8.60 -11.55 1.69
CA VAL A 218 -7.84 -10.49 2.37
C VAL A 218 -6.52 -11.07 2.84
N LEU A 219 -5.42 -10.52 2.37
CA LEU A 219 -4.09 -10.80 2.89
C LEU A 219 -3.75 -9.76 3.93
N ARG A 220 -3.38 -10.21 5.13
CA ARG A 220 -3.11 -9.35 6.28
C ARG A 220 -1.72 -9.61 6.84
N ALA A 221 -0.99 -8.53 7.13
CA ALA A 221 0.27 -8.57 7.85
C ALA A 221 0.26 -7.54 8.97
N GLU A 222 0.82 -7.88 10.14
CA GLU A 222 0.84 -7.03 11.33
C GLU A 222 2.25 -6.90 11.89
N TRP A 223 2.55 -5.76 12.46
CA TRP A 223 3.78 -5.43 13.19
C TRP A 223 3.43 -4.73 14.50
N ALA A 224 3.92 -5.23 15.61
CA ALA A 224 3.75 -4.54 16.89
C ALA A 224 4.51 -3.20 16.90
N GLU A 225 5.66 -3.14 16.21
CA GLU A 225 6.47 -1.93 16.08
C GLU A 225 7.28 -1.98 14.79
N ILE A 226 7.34 -0.84 14.09
CA ILE A 226 8.32 -0.58 13.02
C ILE A 226 9.18 0.58 13.51
N PRO A 227 10.44 0.32 13.95
CA PRO A 227 11.35 1.36 14.44
C PRO A 227 11.72 2.35 13.34
N VAL A 228 12.01 3.59 13.72
CA VAL A 228 12.45 4.65 12.78
C VAL A 228 13.59 4.16 11.90
N GLY A 229 13.46 4.41 10.60
CA GLY A 229 14.46 4.04 9.60
C GLY A 229 14.49 2.56 9.24
N GLN A 230 13.60 1.75 9.81
CA GLN A 230 13.39 0.36 9.40
C GLN A 230 12.25 0.25 8.40
N GLU A 231 12.23 -0.87 7.70
CA GLU A 231 11.20 -1.20 6.71
C GLU A 231 10.83 -2.68 6.79
N SER A 232 9.77 -3.07 6.13
CA SER A 232 9.40 -4.47 5.96
C SER A 232 8.86 -4.72 4.56
N THR A 233 9.11 -5.92 4.04
CA THR A 233 8.57 -6.34 2.75
C THR A 233 7.92 -7.70 2.88
N ILE A 234 6.67 -7.80 2.46
CA ILE A 234 5.96 -9.06 2.29
C ILE A 234 5.76 -9.36 0.80
N GLU A 235 5.67 -10.63 0.46
CA GLU A 235 5.35 -11.07 -0.90
C GLU A 235 4.26 -12.12 -0.90
N PHE A 236 3.52 -12.19 -2.00
CA PHE A 236 2.53 -13.23 -2.26
C PHE A 236 2.36 -13.47 -3.76
N GLN A 237 1.73 -14.59 -4.11
CA GLN A 237 1.43 -14.94 -5.49
C GLN A 237 -0.07 -14.97 -5.76
N ALA A 238 -0.45 -14.56 -6.97
CA ALA A 238 -1.81 -14.64 -7.46
C ALA A 238 -1.84 -15.06 -8.93
N ALA A 239 -2.76 -15.97 -9.28
CA ALA A 239 -3.01 -16.38 -10.65
C ALA A 239 -3.94 -15.37 -11.33
N PHE A 240 -3.58 -14.94 -12.55
CA PHE A 240 -4.36 -14.01 -13.34
C PHE A 240 -5.53 -14.73 -14.03
N ALA A 241 -6.75 -14.20 -13.93
CA ALA A 241 -7.95 -14.76 -14.55
C ALA A 241 -8.02 -14.51 -16.06
N LEU A 242 -8.90 -15.23 -16.74
CA LEU A 242 -9.23 -14.95 -18.14
C LEU A 242 -10.09 -13.68 -18.23
N LEU A 243 -9.52 -12.63 -18.77
CA LEU A 243 -10.18 -11.35 -18.99
C LEU A 243 -10.05 -10.92 -20.46
N PRO A 244 -10.97 -10.10 -20.99
CA PRO A 244 -10.80 -9.48 -22.30
C PRO A 244 -9.46 -8.74 -22.39
N ALA A 245 -8.87 -8.70 -23.59
CA ALA A 245 -7.62 -7.97 -23.83
C ALA A 245 -7.73 -6.51 -23.35
N TYR A 246 -6.63 -5.99 -22.84
CA TYR A 246 -6.53 -4.63 -22.28
C TYR A 246 -7.37 -4.35 -21.02
N THR A 247 -8.09 -5.34 -20.47
CA THR A 247 -8.73 -5.18 -19.16
C THR A 247 -7.65 -4.97 -18.09
N VAL A 248 -7.81 -3.91 -17.30
CA VAL A 248 -6.90 -3.58 -16.21
C VAL A 248 -7.47 -4.07 -14.90
N VAL A 249 -6.69 -4.86 -14.17
CA VAL A 249 -6.96 -5.28 -12.81
C VAL A 249 -6.11 -4.42 -11.88
N SER A 250 -6.76 -3.67 -10.99
CA SER A 250 -6.11 -2.78 -10.02
C SER A 250 -6.10 -3.46 -8.66
N ASN A 251 -4.94 -3.85 -8.17
CA ASN A 251 -4.79 -4.41 -6.84
C ASN A 251 -4.24 -3.37 -5.88
N THR A 252 -4.98 -3.11 -4.78
CA THR A 252 -4.69 -2.04 -3.81
C THR A 252 -4.39 -2.64 -2.44
N ALA A 253 -3.28 -2.22 -1.85
CA ALA A 253 -2.96 -2.48 -0.45
C ALA A 253 -3.14 -1.19 0.36
N THR A 254 -3.55 -1.33 1.61
CA THR A 254 -3.65 -0.23 2.59
C THR A 254 -2.82 -0.57 3.81
N ALA A 255 -2.16 0.42 4.38
CA ALA A 255 -1.49 0.32 5.68
C ALA A 255 -2.10 1.32 6.64
N GLU A 256 -2.31 0.89 7.88
CA GLU A 256 -2.74 1.72 9.01
C GLU A 256 -1.79 1.45 10.18
N TRP A 257 -1.58 2.44 11.02
CA TRP A 257 -0.72 2.32 12.21
C TRP A 257 -1.19 3.25 13.31
N THR A 258 -0.56 3.16 14.49
CA THR A 258 -0.87 3.99 15.65
C THR A 258 0.36 4.71 16.17
N SER A 259 0.15 5.75 17.00
CA SER A 259 1.23 6.53 17.61
C SER A 259 1.77 5.91 18.91
N LEU A 260 1.04 4.97 19.52
CA LEU A 260 1.39 4.32 20.77
C LEU A 260 1.20 2.81 20.68
N PRO A 261 1.94 2.00 21.44
CA PRO A 261 1.82 0.56 21.40
C PRO A 261 0.59 0.04 22.15
N GLY A 262 -0.14 -0.89 21.55
CA GLY A 262 -1.26 -1.62 22.15
C GLY A 262 -2.52 -0.78 22.35
N ASP A 263 -3.51 -1.37 23.00
CA ASP A 263 -4.75 -0.68 23.34
C ASP A 263 -4.53 0.37 24.42
N VAL A 264 -4.53 1.62 24.04
CA VAL A 264 -4.39 2.74 24.97
C VAL A 264 -5.77 3.19 25.43
N PRO A 265 -6.08 3.13 26.74
CA PRO A 265 -7.40 3.52 27.25
C PRO A 265 -7.64 5.02 27.05
N ALA A 266 -8.88 5.39 26.75
CA ALA A 266 -9.27 6.79 26.70
C ALA A 266 -8.96 7.50 28.03
N PRO A 267 -8.41 8.73 28.00
CA PRO A 267 -8.21 9.49 29.22
C PRO A 267 -9.55 9.76 29.92
N PRO A 268 -9.56 9.92 31.25
CA PRO A 268 -10.78 10.27 31.97
C PRO A 268 -11.40 11.54 31.37
N ALA A 269 -12.65 11.48 30.99
CA ALA A 269 -13.33 12.45 30.13
C ALA A 269 -13.75 13.76 30.84
N THR A 270 -12.97 14.35 31.70
CA THR A 270 -13.43 15.48 32.49
C THR A 270 -13.56 16.81 31.74
N PHE A 271 -12.77 17.08 30.70
CA PHE A 271 -12.83 18.35 29.93
C PHE A 271 -12.73 18.14 28.43
N LEU A 272 -12.62 16.88 27.97
CA LEU A 272 -12.55 16.52 26.57
C LEU A 272 -13.90 16.60 25.84
N SER A 273 -15.03 16.77 26.54
CA SER A 273 -16.35 16.97 25.93
C SER A 273 -16.43 18.17 25.01
N ALA A 274 -15.52 19.14 25.16
CA ALA A 274 -15.39 20.27 24.25
C ALA A 274 -14.71 19.88 22.91
N PHE A 275 -14.02 18.76 22.84
CA PHE A 275 -13.26 18.33 21.66
C PHE A 275 -13.92 17.18 20.91
N ASN A 276 -15.05 16.62 21.33
CA ASN A 276 -15.77 15.53 20.66
C ASN A 276 -14.86 14.37 20.17
N GLN A 277 -13.72 14.18 20.83
CA GLN A 277 -12.77 13.13 20.50
C GLN A 277 -13.16 11.90 21.34
N PRO A 278 -13.77 10.87 20.74
CA PRO A 278 -14.15 9.66 21.47
C PRO A 278 -12.94 8.77 21.77
N TYR A 279 -11.73 9.22 21.38
CA TYR A 279 -10.55 8.37 21.38
C TYR A 279 -9.64 8.60 22.57
N SER A 280 -8.84 7.58 22.80
CA SER A 280 -7.66 7.57 23.62
C SER A 280 -6.75 8.77 23.23
N HIS A 281 -5.79 9.07 24.06
CA HIS A 281 -4.71 9.99 23.74
C HIS A 281 -3.71 9.40 22.71
N GLU A 282 -4.14 8.39 21.96
CA GLU A 282 -3.44 7.75 20.87
C GLU A 282 -3.92 8.32 19.54
N ARG A 283 -2.99 8.59 18.64
CA ARG A 283 -3.28 8.95 17.26
C ARG A 283 -3.35 7.70 16.41
N ARG A 284 -4.40 7.62 15.59
CA ARG A 284 -4.66 6.51 14.68
C ARG A 284 -5.56 6.97 13.54
N TYR A 285 -5.62 6.21 12.47
CA TYR A 285 -6.58 6.49 11.40
C TYR A 285 -8.03 6.43 11.91
N ASP A 286 -8.80 7.48 11.61
CA ASP A 286 -10.23 7.54 11.84
C ASP A 286 -10.95 8.01 10.55
N PRO A 287 -11.85 7.20 9.99
CA PRO A 287 -12.60 7.57 8.79
C PRO A 287 -13.51 8.79 8.96
N LEU A 288 -13.85 9.18 10.20
CA LEU A 288 -14.62 10.40 10.51
C LEU A 288 -13.74 11.66 10.51
N PHE A 289 -12.41 11.49 10.57
CA PHE A 289 -11.42 12.57 10.57
C PHE A 289 -10.38 12.33 9.45
N PRO A 290 -10.77 12.49 8.16
CA PRO A 290 -9.94 12.09 7.02
C PRO A 290 -8.62 12.91 6.86
N ALA A 291 -8.37 13.87 7.73
CA ALA A 291 -7.09 14.57 7.80
C ALA A 291 -5.99 13.78 8.52
N ASP A 292 -6.32 12.62 9.09
CA ASP A 292 -5.40 11.72 9.76
C ASP A 292 -4.41 11.07 8.78
N VAL A 293 -3.12 11.23 9.09
CA VAL A 293 -2.01 10.71 8.30
C VAL A 293 -1.61 9.26 8.66
N TYR A 294 -2.36 8.62 9.58
CA TYR A 294 -2.08 7.25 10.05
C TYR A 294 -2.62 6.16 9.12
N ARG A 295 -2.76 6.49 7.85
CA ARG A 295 -3.13 5.56 6.78
C ARG A 295 -2.48 5.94 5.45
N VAL A 296 -2.02 4.92 4.72
CA VAL A 296 -1.50 5.07 3.36
C VAL A 296 -2.00 3.92 2.48
N SER A 297 -2.07 4.14 1.18
CA SER A 297 -2.43 3.10 0.22
C SER A 297 -1.47 3.09 -0.97
N ALA A 298 -1.29 1.90 -1.55
CA ALA A 298 -0.54 1.69 -2.77
C ALA A 298 -1.32 0.79 -3.72
N VAL A 299 -1.35 1.15 -5.00
CA VAL A 299 -2.03 0.41 -6.05
C VAL A 299 -1.05 -0.10 -7.10
N ARG A 300 -1.29 -1.31 -7.60
CA ARG A 300 -0.57 -1.84 -8.75
C ARG A 300 -1.54 -2.41 -9.78
N ASN A 301 -1.36 -1.98 -11.02
CA ASN A 301 -2.19 -2.36 -12.14
C ASN A 301 -1.52 -3.47 -12.95
N VAL A 302 -2.32 -4.45 -13.39
CA VAL A 302 -1.93 -5.48 -14.34
C VAL A 302 -2.97 -5.53 -15.44
N SER A 303 -2.52 -5.51 -16.69
CA SER A 303 -3.39 -5.55 -17.88
C SER A 303 -3.47 -6.95 -18.45
N ALA A 304 -4.66 -7.37 -18.89
CA ALA A 304 -4.82 -8.58 -19.67
C ALA A 304 -4.07 -8.45 -21.01
N ALA A 305 -3.20 -9.41 -21.31
CA ALA A 305 -2.42 -9.45 -22.54
C ALA A 305 -3.37 -9.49 -23.75
N ALA A 306 -3.02 -8.76 -24.80
CA ALA A 306 -3.71 -8.86 -26.08
C ALA A 306 -3.01 -9.86 -27.00
N PRO A 307 -3.76 -10.59 -27.88
CA PRO A 307 -3.15 -11.32 -28.99
C PRO A 307 -2.31 -10.36 -29.85
N PRO A 308 -1.03 -10.67 -30.07
CA PRO A 308 -0.14 -9.73 -30.74
C PRO A 308 -0.50 -9.49 -32.21
N ASP A 309 -0.07 -8.36 -32.75
CA ASP A 309 -0.11 -8.12 -34.18
C ASP A 309 1.00 -8.91 -34.88
N THR A 310 0.62 -9.77 -35.82
CA THR A 310 1.50 -10.74 -36.47
C THR A 310 1.63 -10.48 -37.97
N GLY A 311 1.56 -9.24 -38.44
CA GLY A 311 1.66 -9.00 -39.88
C GLY A 311 1.78 -7.54 -40.26
N PHE A 312 2.41 -7.35 -41.41
CA PHE A 312 2.53 -6.06 -42.06
C PHE A 312 1.48 -5.92 -43.20
N ALA A 313 1.34 -4.72 -43.73
CA ALA A 313 0.41 -4.48 -44.86
C ALA A 313 0.79 -5.31 -46.11
N PRO A 314 -0.15 -6.06 -46.72
CA PRO A 314 0.11 -6.81 -47.95
C PRO A 314 0.61 -5.92 -49.07
N GLY A 315 1.68 -6.32 -49.77
CA GLY A 315 2.24 -5.59 -50.91
C GLY A 315 2.93 -4.27 -50.58
N VAL A 316 3.11 -3.95 -49.29
CA VAL A 316 3.75 -2.71 -48.85
C VAL A 316 5.07 -3.03 -48.14
N THR A 317 6.16 -2.39 -48.55
CA THR A 317 7.45 -2.52 -47.84
C THR A 317 7.51 -1.55 -46.65
N THR A 318 7.68 -2.11 -45.44
CA THR A 318 7.82 -1.38 -44.20
C THR A 318 9.29 -1.40 -43.77
N ARG A 319 9.87 -0.22 -43.49
CA ARG A 319 11.22 -0.11 -42.94
C ARG A 319 11.14 -0.32 -41.42
N LEU A 320 11.84 -1.34 -40.94
CA LEU A 320 11.90 -1.63 -39.50
C LEU A 320 12.87 -0.72 -38.76
N PRO A 321 12.55 -0.29 -37.54
CA PRO A 321 13.52 0.35 -36.64
C PRO A 321 14.55 -0.68 -36.13
N VAL A 322 15.60 -0.21 -35.48
CA VAL A 322 16.55 -1.08 -34.77
C VAL A 322 15.81 -1.76 -33.59
N GLN A 323 16.02 -3.06 -33.45
CA GLN A 323 15.42 -3.82 -32.33
C GLN A 323 16.04 -3.38 -31.00
N PRO A 324 15.24 -2.90 -30.02
CA PRO A 324 15.71 -2.57 -28.68
C PRO A 324 16.24 -3.80 -27.94
N ALA A 325 17.16 -3.58 -26.99
CA ALA A 325 17.82 -4.69 -26.29
C ALA A 325 16.85 -5.51 -25.44
N GLU A 326 15.88 -4.85 -24.81
CA GLU A 326 14.82 -5.46 -23.96
C GLU A 326 13.77 -6.24 -24.76
N LYS A 327 13.69 -6.03 -26.08
CA LYS A 327 12.80 -6.74 -27.01
C LYS A 327 13.51 -7.80 -27.84
N ARG A 328 14.76 -8.13 -27.53
CA ARG A 328 15.50 -9.17 -28.23
C ARG A 328 14.88 -10.55 -27.97
N TYR A 329 14.74 -11.31 -29.05
CA TYR A 329 14.23 -12.68 -28.98
C TYR A 329 15.24 -13.62 -28.40
N ALA A 330 14.79 -14.53 -27.54
CA ALA A 330 15.62 -15.56 -26.95
C ALA A 330 15.90 -16.70 -27.94
N TRP A 331 17.14 -17.18 -27.97
CA TRP A 331 17.49 -18.38 -28.71
C TRP A 331 17.02 -19.62 -27.93
N LEU A 332 16.20 -20.49 -28.56
CA LEU A 332 15.62 -21.68 -27.97
C LEU A 332 16.26 -22.98 -28.48
N GLY A 333 17.57 -22.95 -28.72
CA GLY A 333 18.30 -24.15 -29.16
C GLY A 333 17.90 -24.61 -30.56
N ASP A 334 17.61 -25.92 -30.69
CA ASP A 334 17.21 -26.56 -31.95
C ASP A 334 15.68 -26.59 -32.16
N LEU A 335 14.92 -25.85 -31.32
CA LEU A 335 13.45 -25.84 -31.42
C LEU A 335 12.99 -25.38 -32.81
N ARG A 336 12.23 -26.25 -33.49
CA ARG A 336 11.66 -25.99 -34.82
C ARG A 336 10.20 -26.40 -34.86
N LEU A 337 9.41 -25.61 -35.57
CA LEU A 337 8.01 -25.87 -35.88
C LEU A 337 7.90 -26.39 -37.33
N GLN A 338 7.38 -27.61 -37.51
CA GLN A 338 7.05 -28.16 -38.80
C GLN A 338 5.52 -28.28 -38.97
N ILE A 339 4.99 -27.77 -40.09
CA ILE A 339 3.58 -27.87 -40.46
C ILE A 339 3.51 -28.52 -41.86
N PRO A 340 3.40 -29.85 -41.93
CA PRO A 340 3.48 -30.57 -43.22
C PRO A 340 2.46 -30.10 -44.24
N ARG A 341 1.20 -29.80 -43.81
CA ARG A 341 0.15 -29.31 -44.72
C ARG A 341 0.49 -27.97 -45.36
N LEU A 342 1.26 -27.12 -44.72
CA LEU A 342 1.67 -25.81 -45.23
C LEU A 342 3.05 -25.86 -45.94
N ASP A 343 3.69 -27.01 -45.92
CA ASP A 343 5.08 -27.19 -46.38
C ASP A 343 6.04 -26.19 -45.72
N ARG A 344 5.96 -26.09 -44.41
CA ARG A 344 6.77 -25.15 -43.61
C ARG A 344 7.56 -25.86 -42.51
N ILE A 345 8.84 -25.48 -42.39
CA ILE A 345 9.71 -25.77 -41.25
C ILE A 345 10.35 -24.45 -40.83
N LEU A 346 10.08 -24.02 -39.62
CA LEU A 346 10.49 -22.71 -39.10
C LEU A 346 11.32 -22.88 -37.84
N PRO A 347 12.43 -22.14 -37.67
CA PRO A 347 13.07 -22.01 -36.37
C PRO A 347 12.13 -21.27 -35.42
N VAL A 348 12.16 -21.61 -34.13
CA VAL A 348 11.34 -20.96 -33.10
C VAL A 348 12.26 -20.17 -32.17
N VAL A 349 11.90 -18.92 -31.91
CA VAL A 349 12.57 -18.02 -30.97
C VAL A 349 11.64 -17.65 -29.85
N GLY A 350 12.16 -17.36 -28.64
CA GLY A 350 11.39 -16.85 -27.52
C GLY A 350 11.11 -15.36 -27.70
N VAL A 351 9.85 -14.96 -27.64
CA VAL A 351 9.43 -13.54 -27.68
C VAL A 351 9.09 -13.11 -26.27
N PRO A 352 9.89 -12.20 -25.67
CA PRO A 352 9.67 -11.79 -24.29
C PRO A 352 8.35 -11.05 -24.12
N MET A 353 7.69 -11.28 -22.98
CA MET A 353 6.59 -10.45 -22.52
C MET A 353 7.16 -9.17 -21.94
N THR A 354 6.76 -8.02 -22.48
CA THR A 354 7.12 -6.69 -21.96
C THR A 354 5.91 -5.99 -21.35
N ALA A 355 6.09 -4.80 -20.79
CA ALA A 355 4.98 -3.98 -20.29
C ALA A 355 3.93 -3.64 -21.37
N ASP A 356 4.33 -3.67 -22.66
CA ASP A 356 3.45 -3.42 -23.80
C ASP A 356 2.90 -4.73 -24.44
N GLY A 357 3.17 -5.91 -23.83
CA GLY A 357 2.87 -7.21 -24.41
C GLY A 357 4.02 -7.76 -25.26
N TRP A 358 3.71 -8.64 -26.20
CA TRP A 358 4.68 -9.25 -27.11
C TRP A 358 4.85 -8.38 -28.38
N ASP A 359 6.10 -8.07 -28.69
CA ASP A 359 6.45 -7.30 -29.90
C ASP A 359 7.08 -8.22 -30.95
N LEU A 360 6.37 -8.46 -32.06
CA LEU A 360 6.79 -9.35 -33.13
C LEU A 360 7.44 -8.64 -34.32
N THR A 361 7.67 -7.34 -34.23
CA THR A 361 8.15 -6.49 -35.34
C THR A 361 9.34 -7.09 -36.08
N TRP A 362 10.27 -7.74 -35.36
CA TRP A 362 11.54 -8.26 -35.92
C TRP A 362 11.55 -9.77 -36.15
N LEU A 363 10.38 -10.44 -36.03
CA LEU A 363 10.30 -11.92 -36.12
C LEU A 363 10.70 -12.47 -37.51
N ALA A 364 10.61 -11.64 -38.55
CA ALA A 364 10.92 -12.04 -39.93
C ALA A 364 10.12 -13.30 -40.37
N ASP A 365 10.79 -14.31 -40.89
CA ASP A 365 10.22 -15.59 -41.36
C ASP A 365 10.31 -16.72 -40.31
N GLN A 366 10.60 -16.38 -39.06
CA GLN A 366 10.64 -17.31 -37.93
C GLN A 366 9.25 -17.48 -37.29
N ALA A 367 9.12 -18.52 -36.44
CA ALA A 367 8.04 -18.63 -35.49
C ALA A 367 8.49 -18.09 -34.11
N GLY A 368 7.61 -17.37 -33.42
CA GLY A 368 7.83 -16.87 -32.08
C GLY A 368 7.05 -17.67 -31.05
N TYR A 369 7.71 -18.18 -30.03
CA TYR A 369 7.09 -18.67 -28.80
C TYR A 369 6.80 -17.47 -27.91
N LEU A 370 5.54 -17.29 -27.52
CA LEU A 370 5.12 -16.19 -26.66
C LEU A 370 5.45 -16.56 -25.19
N GLU A 371 6.50 -15.96 -24.65
CA GLU A 371 6.91 -16.20 -23.24
C GLU A 371 5.78 -15.78 -22.29
N GLY A 372 5.63 -16.52 -21.18
CA GLY A 372 4.46 -16.40 -20.28
C GLY A 372 3.31 -17.35 -20.60
N THR A 373 3.37 -18.10 -21.72
CA THR A 373 2.54 -19.29 -22.00
C THR A 373 3.30 -20.55 -21.61
N ALA A 374 2.64 -21.73 -21.59
CA ALA A 374 3.34 -22.97 -21.27
C ALA A 374 4.49 -23.23 -22.28
N PHE A 375 5.63 -23.74 -21.80
CA PHE A 375 6.72 -24.09 -22.70
C PHE A 375 6.32 -25.28 -23.59
N PRO A 376 6.70 -25.29 -24.87
CA PRO A 376 6.38 -26.39 -25.78
C PRO A 376 6.73 -27.78 -25.23
N GLY A 377 5.79 -28.71 -25.31
CA GLY A 377 5.96 -30.07 -24.82
C GLY A 377 5.54 -30.31 -23.36
N THR A 378 5.38 -29.25 -22.56
CA THR A 378 4.89 -29.34 -21.17
C THR A 378 3.36 -29.31 -21.10
N ALA A 379 2.79 -29.65 -19.95
CA ALA A 379 1.36 -29.46 -19.68
C ALA A 379 1.01 -27.98 -19.75
N GLY A 380 -0.18 -27.66 -20.25
CA GLY A 380 -0.62 -26.30 -20.48
C GLY A 380 -0.83 -26.01 -21.97
N ASN A 381 -0.89 -24.74 -22.32
CA ASN A 381 -1.09 -24.26 -23.69
C ASN A 381 0.11 -23.42 -24.14
N SER A 382 0.92 -23.97 -25.02
CA SER A 382 2.03 -23.26 -25.67
C SER A 382 1.51 -22.45 -26.83
N VAL A 383 1.81 -21.16 -26.87
CA VAL A 383 1.35 -20.30 -27.98
C VAL A 383 2.52 -19.91 -28.86
N LEU A 384 2.44 -20.31 -30.13
CA LEU A 384 3.39 -19.91 -31.16
C LEU A 384 2.71 -19.01 -32.20
N THR A 385 3.48 -18.10 -32.76
CA THR A 385 3.01 -17.15 -33.76
C THR A 385 4.00 -16.99 -34.90
N ALA A 386 3.54 -16.54 -36.06
CA ALA A 386 4.37 -16.07 -37.15
C ALA A 386 3.61 -15.06 -38.00
N HIS A 387 4.35 -14.27 -38.78
CA HIS A 387 3.72 -13.24 -39.62
C HIS A 387 2.83 -13.82 -40.71
N VAL A 388 1.68 -13.17 -40.93
CA VAL A 388 0.81 -13.41 -42.10
C VAL A 388 1.40 -12.75 -43.36
N TYR A 389 1.92 -11.52 -43.22
CA TYR A 389 2.72 -10.82 -44.24
C TYR A 389 3.99 -10.26 -43.60
N LEU A 390 5.10 -10.36 -44.36
CA LEU A 390 6.42 -9.92 -43.95
C LEU A 390 6.59 -8.39 -44.11
N PRO A 391 7.62 -7.77 -43.54
CA PRO A 391 7.92 -6.35 -43.72
C PRO A 391 8.12 -5.91 -45.17
N ASN A 392 8.51 -6.82 -46.06
CA ASN A 392 8.65 -6.56 -47.50
C ASN A 392 7.31 -6.68 -48.26
N GLY A 393 6.19 -6.89 -47.56
CA GLY A 393 4.87 -7.05 -48.15
C GLY A 393 4.57 -8.42 -48.75
N LEU A 394 5.51 -9.36 -48.72
CA LEU A 394 5.31 -10.73 -49.23
C LEU A 394 4.57 -11.61 -48.21
N PRO A 395 3.92 -12.70 -48.66
CA PRO A 395 3.29 -13.67 -47.79
C PRO A 395 4.27 -14.23 -46.77
N GLY A 396 3.88 -14.17 -45.49
CA GLY A 396 4.67 -14.70 -44.36
C GLY A 396 4.40 -16.20 -44.12
N PRO A 397 5.05 -16.79 -43.13
CA PRO A 397 4.98 -18.23 -42.84
C PRO A 397 3.56 -18.72 -42.55
N PHE A 398 2.72 -17.91 -41.88
CA PHE A 398 1.38 -18.32 -41.48
C PHE A 398 0.25 -17.75 -42.36
N VAL A 399 0.56 -17.25 -43.54
CA VAL A 399 -0.45 -16.71 -44.47
C VAL A 399 -1.59 -17.71 -44.78
N ASN A 400 -1.30 -19.01 -44.80
CA ASN A 400 -2.27 -20.07 -45.07
C ASN A 400 -2.67 -20.85 -43.79
N LEU A 401 -2.47 -20.30 -42.59
CA LEU A 401 -2.79 -21.00 -41.32
C LEU A 401 -4.27 -21.44 -41.28
N GLY A 402 -5.18 -20.64 -41.84
CA GLY A 402 -6.62 -20.96 -41.96
C GLY A 402 -6.94 -22.22 -42.77
N SER A 403 -6.01 -22.76 -43.56
CA SER A 403 -6.21 -24.00 -44.32
C SER A 403 -6.04 -25.28 -43.53
N LEU A 404 -5.52 -25.22 -42.30
CA LEU A 404 -5.40 -26.38 -41.42
C LEU A 404 -6.78 -26.94 -41.07
N ARG A 405 -6.88 -28.29 -40.98
CA ARG A 405 -8.12 -29.00 -40.69
C ARG A 405 -7.93 -29.91 -39.47
N TYR A 406 -9.03 -30.31 -38.85
CA TYR A 406 -9.04 -31.34 -37.84
C TYR A 406 -8.27 -32.58 -38.33
N GLY A 407 -7.37 -33.11 -37.50
CA GLY A 407 -6.53 -34.27 -37.81
C GLY A 407 -5.20 -33.95 -38.51
N ASP A 408 -4.99 -32.71 -38.99
CA ASP A 408 -3.69 -32.30 -39.54
C ASP A 408 -2.60 -32.36 -38.45
N ARG A 409 -1.37 -32.72 -38.84
CA ARG A 409 -0.22 -32.84 -37.95
C ARG A 409 0.57 -31.54 -37.88
N ILE A 410 0.98 -31.21 -36.67
CA ILE A 410 1.98 -30.20 -36.37
C ILE A 410 3.09 -30.91 -35.57
N ILE A 411 4.35 -30.66 -35.90
CA ILE A 411 5.49 -31.34 -35.29
C ILE A 411 6.42 -30.30 -34.71
N LEU A 412 6.75 -30.42 -33.44
CA LEU A 412 7.85 -29.67 -32.82
C LEU A 412 9.07 -30.58 -32.71
N TRP A 413 10.22 -30.03 -33.11
CA TRP A 413 11.52 -30.68 -32.95
C TRP A 413 12.23 -29.98 -31.83
N MET A 414 12.65 -30.70 -30.81
CA MET A 414 13.29 -30.15 -29.62
C MET A 414 14.13 -31.24 -28.94
N ASP A 415 15.40 -30.94 -28.62
CA ASP A 415 16.34 -31.83 -27.92
C ASP A 415 16.45 -33.24 -28.61
N GLY A 416 16.46 -33.23 -29.94
CA GLY A 416 16.54 -34.47 -30.73
C GLY A 416 15.27 -35.31 -30.78
N GLN A 417 14.20 -34.87 -30.14
CA GLN A 417 12.87 -35.52 -30.13
C GLN A 417 11.89 -34.82 -31.06
N ARG A 418 10.81 -35.51 -31.42
CA ARG A 418 9.69 -35.04 -32.23
C ARG A 418 8.41 -35.14 -31.43
N TYR A 419 7.78 -33.98 -31.18
CA TYR A 419 6.49 -33.87 -30.51
C TYR A 419 5.40 -33.73 -31.55
N TYR A 420 4.53 -34.75 -31.69
CA TYR A 420 3.47 -34.83 -32.70
C TYR A 420 2.16 -34.30 -32.10
N TYR A 421 1.74 -33.15 -32.56
CA TYR A 421 0.44 -32.54 -32.23
C TYR A 421 -0.56 -32.78 -33.35
N GLU A 422 -1.84 -32.91 -33.00
CA GLU A 422 -2.95 -33.03 -33.95
C GLU A 422 -3.92 -31.88 -33.79
N VAL A 423 -4.23 -31.18 -34.89
CA VAL A 423 -5.17 -30.06 -34.92
C VAL A 423 -6.56 -30.50 -34.51
N ARG A 424 -7.15 -29.81 -33.55
CA ARG A 424 -8.50 -30.02 -33.02
C ARG A 424 -9.47 -28.95 -33.49
N THR A 425 -9.02 -27.71 -33.52
CA THR A 425 -9.86 -26.58 -34.00
C THR A 425 -9.00 -25.61 -34.82
N ASN A 426 -9.64 -24.94 -35.74
CA ASN A 426 -9.05 -23.84 -36.51
C ASN A 426 -10.13 -22.80 -36.76
N THR A 427 -10.11 -21.69 -36.05
CA THR A 427 -11.16 -20.67 -36.01
C THR A 427 -10.57 -19.27 -36.08
N SER A 428 -11.41 -18.30 -36.42
CA SER A 428 -11.03 -16.88 -36.33
C SER A 428 -11.70 -16.24 -35.11
N VAL A 429 -10.94 -15.40 -34.42
CA VAL A 429 -11.40 -14.66 -33.24
C VAL A 429 -11.12 -13.18 -33.38
N LEU A 430 -11.74 -12.34 -32.54
CA LEU A 430 -11.44 -10.90 -32.48
C LEU A 430 -10.06 -10.65 -31.87
N PRO A 431 -9.39 -9.53 -32.19
CA PRO A 431 -8.13 -9.14 -31.57
C PRO A 431 -8.20 -8.97 -30.04
N SER A 432 -9.38 -8.74 -29.49
CA SER A 432 -9.63 -8.61 -28.04
C SER A 432 -9.95 -9.94 -27.34
N ASP A 433 -10.04 -11.06 -28.09
CA ASP A 433 -10.38 -12.36 -27.53
C ASP A 433 -9.10 -13.06 -27.03
N ASN A 434 -9.00 -13.23 -25.73
CA ASN A 434 -7.89 -13.91 -25.05
C ASN A 434 -8.10 -15.42 -24.85
N SER A 435 -9.20 -15.98 -25.34
CA SER A 435 -9.44 -17.44 -25.24
C SER A 435 -8.34 -18.31 -25.87
N PRO A 436 -7.55 -17.85 -26.89
CA PRO A 436 -6.40 -18.60 -27.40
C PRO A 436 -5.29 -18.86 -26.37
N PHE A 437 -5.20 -18.04 -25.31
CA PHE A 437 -4.18 -18.18 -24.25
C PHE A 437 -4.66 -19.02 -23.07
N ARG A 438 -5.89 -19.54 -23.12
CA ARG A 438 -6.44 -20.34 -22.01
C ARG A 438 -5.52 -21.51 -21.68
N HIS A 439 -5.21 -21.65 -20.38
CA HIS A 439 -4.46 -22.80 -19.84
C HIS A 439 -5.25 -24.10 -20.04
N GLU A 440 -4.52 -25.22 -20.18
CA GLU A 440 -5.07 -26.54 -20.39
C GLU A 440 -4.34 -27.58 -19.52
N ASP A 441 -5.04 -28.65 -19.10
CA ASP A 441 -4.45 -29.69 -18.26
C ASP A 441 -3.47 -30.61 -19.02
N ARG A 442 -3.59 -30.65 -20.35
CA ARG A 442 -2.72 -31.42 -21.24
C ARG A 442 -1.82 -30.48 -22.03
N SER A 443 -0.78 -31.04 -22.67
CA SER A 443 0.06 -30.27 -23.59
C SER A 443 -0.71 -29.90 -24.85
N TRP A 444 -1.10 -28.63 -24.96
CA TRP A 444 -1.71 -28.03 -26.14
C TRP A 444 -0.70 -27.11 -26.83
N LEU A 445 -0.87 -26.98 -28.13
CA LEU A 445 -0.15 -26.05 -28.98
C LEU A 445 -1.17 -25.18 -29.74
N THR A 446 -1.09 -23.88 -29.53
CA THR A 446 -1.90 -22.88 -30.23
C THR A 446 -1.01 -22.14 -31.23
N LEU A 447 -1.40 -22.15 -32.51
CA LEU A 447 -0.79 -21.31 -33.54
C LEU A 447 -1.71 -20.14 -33.81
N ILE A 448 -1.17 -18.90 -33.79
CA ILE A 448 -1.95 -17.68 -33.98
C ILE A 448 -1.30 -16.78 -35.04
N THR A 449 -2.11 -16.15 -35.87
CA THR A 449 -1.66 -15.13 -36.83
C THR A 449 -2.78 -14.12 -37.10
N CYS A 450 -2.46 -13.00 -37.74
CA CYS A 450 -3.46 -12.03 -38.20
C CYS A 450 -4.28 -12.53 -39.39
N LEU A 451 -5.50 -12.02 -39.49
CA LEU A 451 -6.43 -12.34 -40.61
C LEU A 451 -7.28 -11.12 -40.97
N GLY A 452 -7.51 -10.93 -42.29
CA GLY A 452 -8.43 -9.90 -42.79
C GLY A 452 -7.86 -8.48 -42.62
N TYR A 453 -6.82 -8.16 -43.39
CA TYR A 453 -6.23 -6.82 -43.40
C TYR A 453 -7.24 -5.77 -43.86
N ASP A 454 -7.37 -4.69 -43.12
CA ASP A 454 -8.18 -3.52 -43.43
C ASP A 454 -7.27 -2.35 -43.86
N PRO A 455 -7.24 -2.02 -45.15
CA PRO A 455 -6.37 -0.96 -45.66
C PRO A 455 -6.79 0.44 -45.20
N TYR A 456 -8.06 0.64 -44.82
CA TYR A 456 -8.55 1.95 -44.36
C TYR A 456 -8.06 2.30 -42.95
N HIS A 457 -7.95 1.28 -42.07
CA HIS A 457 -7.50 1.44 -40.70
C HIS A 457 -6.06 0.95 -40.49
N ALA A 458 -5.40 0.42 -41.54
CA ALA A 458 -4.06 -0.15 -41.52
C ALA A 458 -3.88 -1.23 -40.40
N THR A 459 -4.91 -2.07 -40.20
CA THR A 459 -4.93 -3.09 -39.12
C THR A 459 -5.58 -4.40 -39.61
N TYR A 460 -5.46 -5.46 -38.80
CA TYR A 460 -6.09 -6.75 -39.05
C TYR A 460 -7.33 -6.92 -38.20
N ARG A 461 -8.47 -7.26 -38.83
CA ARG A 461 -9.78 -7.36 -38.15
C ARG A 461 -9.92 -8.58 -37.25
N TYR A 462 -9.18 -9.67 -37.53
CA TYR A 462 -9.30 -10.93 -36.84
C TYR A 462 -7.92 -11.53 -36.54
N ARG A 463 -7.92 -12.57 -35.67
CA ARG A 463 -6.80 -13.50 -35.47
C ARG A 463 -7.25 -14.89 -35.94
N GLN A 464 -6.44 -15.56 -36.77
CA GLN A 464 -6.61 -16.97 -37.13
C GLN A 464 -5.92 -17.80 -36.04
N VAL A 465 -6.64 -18.76 -35.47
CA VAL A 465 -6.19 -19.59 -34.35
C VAL A 465 -6.37 -21.07 -34.66
N ALA A 466 -5.28 -21.81 -34.78
CA ALA A 466 -5.28 -23.26 -34.88
C ALA A 466 -4.80 -23.87 -33.55
N ARG A 467 -5.62 -24.74 -32.95
CA ARG A 467 -5.27 -25.41 -31.69
C ARG A 467 -5.09 -26.90 -31.90
N ALA A 468 -3.99 -27.45 -31.39
CA ALA A 468 -3.60 -28.83 -31.52
C ALA A 468 -3.23 -29.43 -30.16
N VAL A 469 -3.47 -30.72 -29.96
CA VAL A 469 -3.14 -31.45 -28.74
C VAL A 469 -1.99 -32.40 -28.99
N LEU A 470 -1.07 -32.55 -28.03
CA LEU A 470 0.03 -33.51 -28.09
C LEU A 470 -0.52 -34.93 -28.09
N LEU A 471 -0.11 -35.76 -29.05
CA LEU A 471 -0.47 -37.15 -29.14
C LEU A 471 0.66 -38.09 -28.70
N GLU A 472 1.89 -37.83 -29.17
CA GLU A 472 3.03 -38.67 -28.95
C GLU A 472 4.37 -37.91 -29.04
N ILE A 473 5.41 -38.46 -28.42
CA ILE A 473 6.79 -38.01 -28.49
C ILE A 473 7.63 -39.15 -29.03
N ARG A 474 8.49 -38.88 -30.03
CA ARG A 474 9.38 -39.89 -30.64
C ARG A 474 10.81 -39.39 -30.72
#